data_5d19672b5d33f876ef04b6f668aa1799
#
_entry.id   5d19672b5d33f876ef04b6f668aa1799
#
_cell.length_a   1.000
_cell.length_b   1.000
_cell.length_c   1.000
_cell.angle_alpha   90.00
_cell.angle_beta   90.00
_cell.angle_gamma   90.00
#
_symmetry.space_group_name_H-M   'P 1'
#
loop_
_entity.id
_entity.type
_entity.pdbx_description
1 polymer ?
#
loop_
_entity_poly.entity_id
_entity_poly.type
_entity_poly.pdbx_seq_one_letter_code
_entity_poly.pdbx_strand_id
1 'polypeptide(L)'
;MATPDKPLEQMTAQERLKLGRSLYKDGKFDEAIAVWSKITREEADSEIYARALLGLGAAYAESGKLDQAIKILSNISHDNDPETYARAQLNLGVTYHAQGELEEAITAWSNIHHDDDPEPYAQAQFNLGITYKDQSKPEEAITAWSNIHHDDDPDAYAKAQFNLGKIYEYKGDIKQAKEAYRNARDFFYYKGERRYRILECPQEFIEKLHDIAKNTDEVLKSLQIIPEYESKVAHYSRPSTAFSLFGDEKNNKNPSNFRLSTIRGVNDPTEGLVLNDYWDQQGISETIHTNDTATFISCFTFNHNSLNQFRLYGKENGQEATGVSLVFNKEFFSDQSDDLKFIADPSTDPSSKSEQSKSNETRKMEGGNKKKLIGKSTLYRCIYLDPETGYWTLAQRDKSTFYREHNENADAKEKSEKYYKLISKKEECVEKYLFSKKDNNNKPISSILKSIFAEDHLCNKFNKDEKQKILEAIRFILLPLQYLVKHIAFQEEQECRIMYITQFRDEKVHSNREEQKMYVEYEEPVLPKHIDKIWLSPGAAKDQDFFRILLDQDGGKSKVRISQNPFRNKE
;
A
#
# COMPACT_ATOMS: atom_id res chain seq x y z
N MET A 1 18.21 21.81 0.41
CA MET A 1 19.37 21.00 -0.01
C MET A 1 20.60 21.90 -0.04
N ALA A 2 21.62 21.56 0.73
CA ALA A 2 22.89 22.25 0.67
C ALA A 2 23.52 21.96 -0.72
N THR A 3 23.82 23.00 -1.48
CA THR A 3 24.75 22.89 -2.61
C THR A 3 26.06 22.29 -2.09
N PRO A 4 26.66 21.31 -2.78
CA PRO A 4 27.89 20.72 -2.33
C PRO A 4 28.94 21.84 -2.16
N ASP A 5 29.53 21.94 -0.97
CA ASP A 5 30.54 22.95 -0.62
C ASP A 5 31.81 22.90 -1.51
N LYS A 6 31.88 21.90 -2.41
CA LYS A 6 33.06 21.61 -3.24
C LYS A 6 32.66 21.47 -4.72
N PRO A 7 33.33 22.20 -5.65
CA PRO A 7 33.12 22.04 -7.10
C PRO A 7 33.33 20.61 -7.56
N LEU A 8 32.55 20.15 -8.55
CA LEU A 8 32.57 18.77 -9.06
C LEU A 8 33.98 18.32 -9.51
N GLU A 9 34.77 19.25 -10.11
CA GLU A 9 36.14 18.99 -10.58
C GLU A 9 37.14 18.73 -9.44
N GLN A 10 36.81 19.16 -8.22
CA GLN A 10 37.67 18.97 -7.05
C GLN A 10 37.26 17.76 -6.22
N MET A 11 36.14 17.08 -6.57
CA MET A 11 35.65 15.89 -5.87
C MET A 11 36.45 14.67 -6.29
N THR A 12 36.72 13.78 -5.33
CA THR A 12 37.24 12.43 -5.61
C THR A 12 36.18 11.57 -6.28
N ALA A 13 36.59 10.48 -6.94
CA ALA A 13 35.67 9.51 -7.53
C ALA A 13 34.63 8.98 -6.51
N GLN A 14 35.03 8.73 -5.27
CA GLN A 14 34.16 8.29 -4.19
C GLN A 14 33.14 9.37 -3.77
N GLU A 15 33.53 10.65 -3.73
CA GLU A 15 32.62 11.77 -3.44
C GLU A 15 31.58 11.93 -4.55
N ARG A 16 32.03 11.85 -5.83
CA ARG A 16 31.13 11.86 -7.00
C ARG A 16 30.19 10.68 -6.98
N LEU A 17 30.65 9.48 -6.62
CA LEU A 17 29.79 8.28 -6.52
C LEU A 17 28.67 8.48 -5.49
N LYS A 18 28.99 9.04 -4.32
CA LYS A 18 27.99 9.36 -3.28
C LYS A 18 27.02 10.45 -3.73
N LEU A 19 27.51 11.52 -4.35
CA LEU A 19 26.66 12.60 -4.85
C LEU A 19 25.67 12.10 -5.91
N GLY A 20 26.14 11.31 -6.88
CA GLY A 20 25.30 10.71 -7.90
C GLY A 20 24.21 9.82 -7.32
N ARG A 21 24.52 9.02 -6.28
CA ARG A 21 23.52 8.20 -5.55
C ARG A 21 22.44 9.07 -4.87
N SER A 22 22.83 10.21 -4.29
CA SER A 22 21.87 11.13 -3.69
C SER A 22 20.94 11.73 -4.74
N LEU A 23 21.50 12.20 -5.86
CA LEU A 23 20.75 12.77 -6.97
C LEU A 23 19.78 11.75 -7.60
N TYR A 24 20.24 10.50 -7.76
CA TYR A 24 19.40 9.41 -8.25
C TYR A 24 18.21 9.14 -7.32
N LYS A 25 18.45 9.07 -6.00
CA LYS A 25 17.37 8.89 -4.99
C LYS A 25 16.37 10.05 -4.99
N ASP A 26 16.83 11.26 -5.32
CA ASP A 26 15.98 12.45 -5.45
C ASP A 26 15.23 12.51 -6.81
N GLY A 27 15.36 11.48 -7.66
CA GLY A 27 14.77 11.44 -9.00
C GLY A 27 15.42 12.35 -10.04
N LYS A 28 16.61 12.92 -9.74
CA LYS A 28 17.35 13.82 -10.61
C LYS A 28 18.32 13.05 -11.50
N PHE A 29 17.76 12.23 -12.40
CA PHE A 29 18.54 11.27 -13.20
C PHE A 29 19.55 11.93 -14.12
N ASP A 30 19.21 13.02 -14.81
CA ASP A 30 20.15 13.72 -15.69
C ASP A 30 21.32 14.35 -14.93
N GLU A 31 21.09 14.89 -13.73
CA GLU A 31 22.15 15.40 -12.86
C GLU A 31 23.04 14.24 -12.35
N ALA A 32 22.47 13.11 -11.98
CA ALA A 32 23.21 11.91 -11.56
C ALA A 32 24.09 11.38 -12.70
N ILE A 33 23.56 11.32 -13.93
CA ILE A 33 24.31 10.96 -15.15
C ILE A 33 25.51 11.91 -15.32
N ALA A 34 25.30 13.22 -15.22
CA ALA A 34 26.38 14.21 -15.39
C ALA A 34 27.50 14.03 -14.35
N VAL A 35 27.15 13.69 -13.10
CA VAL A 35 28.12 13.44 -12.02
C VAL A 35 28.87 12.14 -12.23
N TRP A 36 28.19 11.03 -12.48
CA TRP A 36 28.83 9.72 -12.64
C TRP A 36 29.68 9.63 -13.92
N SER A 37 29.29 10.32 -15.00
CA SER A 37 30.07 10.36 -16.25
C SER A 37 31.45 11.01 -16.11
N LYS A 38 31.70 11.70 -15.00
CA LYS A 38 33.04 12.29 -14.72
C LYS A 38 33.96 11.31 -13.99
N ILE A 39 33.47 10.12 -13.61
CA ILE A 39 34.33 9.11 -12.99
C ILE A 39 34.97 8.28 -14.10
N THR A 40 36.29 8.39 -14.21
CA THR A 40 37.05 7.66 -15.25
C THR A 40 37.78 6.46 -14.65
N ARG A 41 38.20 5.54 -15.52
CA ARG A 41 38.93 4.35 -15.12
C ARG A 41 40.32 4.65 -14.58
N GLU A 42 40.90 5.77 -14.98
CA GLU A 42 42.23 6.23 -14.55
C GLU A 42 42.21 6.85 -13.15
N GLU A 43 41.07 7.44 -12.73
CA GLU A 43 40.93 8.12 -11.44
C GLU A 43 40.39 7.20 -10.33
N ALA A 44 39.71 6.13 -10.69
CA ALA A 44 39.00 5.26 -9.76
C ALA A 44 39.58 3.84 -9.78
N ASP A 45 39.55 3.17 -8.63
CA ASP A 45 39.77 1.74 -8.62
C ASP A 45 38.66 1.00 -9.39
N SER A 46 38.90 -0.28 -9.68
CA SER A 46 38.00 -1.11 -10.49
C SER A 46 36.58 -1.19 -9.91
N GLU A 47 36.46 -1.28 -8.58
CA GLU A 47 35.18 -1.38 -7.87
C GLU A 47 34.40 -0.07 -7.94
N ILE A 48 35.02 1.08 -7.63
CA ILE A 48 34.37 2.39 -7.71
C ILE A 48 33.93 2.68 -9.15
N TYR A 49 34.76 2.35 -10.14
CA TYR A 49 34.42 2.54 -11.55
C TYR A 49 33.24 1.67 -11.98
N ALA A 50 33.23 0.38 -11.62
CA ALA A 50 32.12 -0.53 -11.92
C ALA A 50 30.81 -0.06 -11.27
N ARG A 51 30.85 0.39 -10.02
CA ARG A 51 29.68 0.95 -9.32
C ARG A 51 29.19 2.26 -9.95
N ALA A 52 30.08 3.08 -10.50
CA ALA A 52 29.68 4.26 -11.24
C ALA A 52 28.99 3.91 -12.56
N LEU A 53 29.52 2.91 -13.30
CA LEU A 53 28.86 2.39 -14.51
C LEU A 53 27.48 1.80 -14.21
N LEU A 54 27.35 1.03 -13.11
CA LEU A 54 26.07 0.50 -12.67
C LEU A 54 25.05 1.63 -12.40
N GLY A 55 25.46 2.68 -11.67
CA GLY A 55 24.62 3.85 -11.42
C GLY A 55 24.24 4.59 -12.70
N LEU A 56 25.20 4.77 -13.63
CA LEU A 56 24.95 5.37 -14.95
C LEU A 56 23.92 4.57 -15.75
N GLY A 57 24.09 3.25 -15.82
CA GLY A 57 23.17 2.37 -16.52
C GLY A 57 21.76 2.45 -15.97
N ALA A 58 21.62 2.41 -14.64
CA ALA A 58 20.32 2.57 -13.97
C ALA A 58 19.69 3.95 -14.26
N ALA A 59 20.47 5.05 -14.19
CA ALA A 59 19.95 6.39 -14.47
C ALA A 59 19.55 6.58 -15.94
N TYR A 60 20.27 5.97 -16.87
CA TYR A 60 19.87 5.98 -18.29
C TYR A 60 18.57 5.19 -18.50
N ALA A 61 18.40 4.02 -17.86
CA ALA A 61 17.18 3.23 -17.96
C ALA A 61 15.97 4.01 -17.42
N GLU A 62 16.08 4.62 -16.23
CA GLU A 62 15.02 5.47 -15.64
C GLU A 62 14.69 6.71 -16.47
N SER A 63 15.68 7.23 -17.21
CA SER A 63 15.47 8.34 -18.16
C SER A 63 14.90 7.90 -19.51
N GLY A 64 14.56 6.61 -19.68
CA GLY A 64 14.05 6.04 -20.93
C GLY A 64 15.11 5.90 -22.05
N LYS A 65 16.38 6.08 -21.73
CA LYS A 65 17.51 5.99 -22.69
C LYS A 65 18.06 4.55 -22.71
N LEU A 66 17.23 3.58 -23.11
CA LEU A 66 17.49 2.16 -22.95
C LEU A 66 18.76 1.68 -23.67
N ASP A 67 19.02 2.13 -24.91
CA ASP A 67 20.24 1.73 -25.66
C ASP A 67 21.52 2.18 -24.95
N GLN A 68 21.47 3.36 -24.31
CA GLN A 68 22.61 3.88 -23.56
C GLN A 68 22.83 3.09 -22.28
N ALA A 69 21.73 2.70 -21.60
CA ALA A 69 21.79 1.84 -20.43
C ALA A 69 22.43 0.49 -20.77
N ILE A 70 21.99 -0.17 -21.82
CA ILE A 70 22.56 -1.45 -22.31
C ILE A 70 24.05 -1.29 -22.58
N LYS A 71 24.44 -0.28 -23.37
CA LYS A 71 25.84 -0.05 -23.71
C LYS A 71 26.73 0.14 -22.49
N ILE A 72 26.25 0.84 -21.47
CA ILE A 72 27.04 1.11 -20.25
C ILE A 72 27.11 -0.14 -19.37
N LEU A 73 25.97 -0.81 -19.11
CA LEU A 73 25.90 -1.99 -18.26
C LEU A 73 26.72 -3.15 -18.83
N SER A 74 26.74 -3.34 -20.16
CA SER A 74 27.51 -4.39 -20.83
C SER A 74 29.04 -4.22 -20.68
N ASN A 75 29.54 -3.07 -20.25
CA ASN A 75 30.97 -2.86 -20.01
C ASN A 75 31.43 -3.30 -18.61
N ILE A 76 30.52 -3.78 -17.75
CA ILE A 76 30.85 -4.25 -16.41
C ILE A 76 31.24 -5.73 -16.52
N SER A 77 32.50 -6.05 -16.15
CA SER A 77 33.02 -7.41 -16.19
C SER A 77 32.92 -8.09 -14.82
N HIS A 78 32.66 -9.36 -14.82
CA HIS A 78 32.64 -10.23 -13.63
C HIS A 78 33.96 -10.19 -12.85
N ASP A 79 35.09 -10.15 -13.54
CA ASP A 79 36.43 -10.17 -12.93
C ASP A 79 36.72 -8.91 -12.07
N ASN A 80 36.01 -7.84 -12.29
CA ASN A 80 36.22 -6.59 -11.57
C ASN A 80 35.53 -6.55 -10.21
N ASP A 81 34.29 -7.01 -10.15
CA ASP A 81 33.46 -7.05 -8.95
C ASP A 81 32.23 -7.93 -9.25
N PRO A 82 32.22 -9.22 -8.78
CA PRO A 82 31.11 -10.14 -9.04
C PRO A 82 29.76 -9.62 -8.55
N GLU A 83 29.69 -8.98 -7.38
CA GLU A 83 28.47 -8.38 -6.84
C GLU A 83 27.92 -7.28 -7.76
N THR A 84 28.79 -6.33 -8.19
CA THR A 84 28.37 -5.26 -9.12
C THR A 84 28.00 -5.83 -10.50
N TYR A 85 28.70 -6.89 -10.96
CA TYR A 85 28.37 -7.58 -12.20
C TYR A 85 26.98 -8.23 -12.13
N ALA A 86 26.65 -8.96 -11.06
CA ALA A 86 25.33 -9.56 -10.87
C ALA A 86 24.21 -8.52 -10.95
N ARG A 87 24.39 -7.38 -10.29
CA ARG A 87 23.43 -6.25 -10.34
C ARG A 87 23.36 -5.60 -11.73
N ALA A 88 24.47 -5.55 -12.45
CA ALA A 88 24.50 -5.05 -13.83
C ALA A 88 23.74 -5.98 -14.79
N GLN A 89 23.95 -7.29 -14.67
CA GLN A 89 23.22 -8.30 -15.47
C GLN A 89 21.71 -8.27 -15.14
N LEU A 90 21.34 -8.09 -13.86
CA LEU A 90 19.93 -7.91 -13.48
C LEU A 90 19.31 -6.71 -14.20
N ASN A 91 19.97 -5.53 -14.16
CA ASN A 91 19.49 -4.32 -14.80
C ASN A 91 19.50 -4.44 -16.34
N LEU A 92 20.50 -5.12 -16.92
CA LEU A 92 20.52 -5.44 -18.36
C LEU A 92 19.30 -6.24 -18.77
N GLY A 93 19.00 -7.32 -18.05
CA GLY A 93 17.84 -8.15 -18.35
C GLY A 93 16.53 -7.37 -18.24
N VAL A 94 16.37 -6.52 -17.22
CA VAL A 94 15.19 -5.64 -17.10
C VAL A 94 15.12 -4.65 -18.27
N THR A 95 16.24 -4.11 -18.70
CA THR A 95 16.31 -3.15 -19.81
C THR A 95 15.97 -3.81 -21.15
N TYR A 96 16.53 -5.00 -21.43
CA TYR A 96 16.19 -5.79 -22.62
C TYR A 96 14.72 -6.20 -22.64
N HIS A 97 14.18 -6.63 -21.49
CA HIS A 97 12.78 -6.98 -21.37
C HIS A 97 11.86 -5.78 -21.67
N ALA A 98 12.25 -4.58 -21.21
CA ALA A 98 11.51 -3.34 -21.51
C ALA A 98 11.53 -2.96 -23.00
N GLN A 99 12.57 -3.36 -23.74
CA GLN A 99 12.65 -3.23 -25.21
C GLN A 99 11.92 -4.35 -25.96
N GLY A 100 11.48 -5.39 -25.27
CA GLY A 100 10.87 -6.58 -25.87
C GLY A 100 11.89 -7.61 -26.40
N GLU A 101 13.17 -7.43 -26.10
CA GLU A 101 14.27 -8.33 -26.45
C GLU A 101 14.39 -9.45 -25.41
N LEU A 102 13.43 -10.41 -25.46
CA LEU A 102 13.24 -11.39 -24.40
C LEU A 102 14.37 -12.42 -24.31
N GLU A 103 15.00 -12.81 -25.41
CA GLU A 103 16.09 -13.79 -25.42
C GLU A 103 17.37 -13.17 -24.81
N GLU A 104 17.63 -11.90 -25.09
CA GLU A 104 18.72 -11.13 -24.50
C GLU A 104 18.49 -10.93 -23.00
N ALA A 105 17.24 -10.65 -22.60
CA ALA A 105 16.86 -10.56 -21.19
C ALA A 105 17.11 -11.88 -20.45
N ILE A 106 16.67 -13.01 -21.01
CA ILE A 106 16.90 -14.35 -20.46
C ILE A 106 18.40 -14.61 -20.34
N THR A 107 19.18 -14.26 -21.36
CA THR A 107 20.63 -14.46 -21.35
C THR A 107 21.29 -13.64 -20.23
N ALA A 108 20.95 -12.38 -20.09
CA ALA A 108 21.50 -11.51 -19.06
C ALA A 108 21.19 -12.05 -17.65
N TRP A 109 19.92 -12.41 -17.37
CA TRP A 109 19.55 -12.97 -16.06
C TRP A 109 20.19 -14.33 -15.80
N SER A 110 20.41 -15.17 -16.82
CA SER A 110 21.04 -16.48 -16.69
C SER A 110 22.56 -16.39 -16.41
N ASN A 111 23.18 -15.25 -16.67
CA ASN A 111 24.59 -15.00 -16.36
C ASN A 111 24.85 -14.70 -14.87
N ILE A 112 23.79 -14.57 -14.06
CA ILE A 112 23.93 -14.28 -12.63
C ILE A 112 24.01 -15.61 -11.87
N HIS A 113 25.10 -15.79 -11.12
CA HIS A 113 25.29 -16.95 -10.25
C HIS A 113 24.92 -16.59 -8.80
N HIS A 114 24.42 -17.57 -8.07
CA HIS A 114 24.04 -17.41 -6.66
C HIS A 114 25.22 -16.94 -5.79
N ASP A 115 26.42 -17.44 -6.10
CA ASP A 115 27.65 -17.12 -5.35
C ASP A 115 28.14 -15.67 -5.58
N ASP A 116 27.69 -14.99 -6.64
CA ASP A 116 28.06 -13.60 -6.92
C ASP A 116 27.33 -12.63 -5.98
N ASP A 117 26.00 -12.73 -5.92
CA ASP A 117 25.14 -11.99 -5.01
C ASP A 117 23.76 -12.69 -4.94
N PRO A 118 23.39 -13.31 -3.80
CA PRO A 118 22.14 -14.06 -3.68
C PRO A 118 20.87 -13.24 -3.97
N GLU A 119 20.83 -11.95 -3.58
CA GLU A 119 19.66 -11.09 -3.79
C GLU A 119 19.38 -10.82 -5.29
N PRO A 120 20.33 -10.29 -6.11
CA PRO A 120 20.16 -10.20 -7.57
C PRO A 120 19.88 -11.53 -8.25
N TYR A 121 20.48 -12.63 -7.78
CA TYR A 121 20.19 -13.96 -8.31
C TYR A 121 18.71 -14.33 -8.11
N ALA A 122 18.17 -14.16 -6.90
CA ALA A 122 16.77 -14.45 -6.61
C ALA A 122 15.82 -13.60 -7.47
N GLN A 123 16.13 -12.30 -7.65
CA GLN A 123 15.36 -11.39 -8.50
C GLN A 123 15.43 -11.79 -9.99
N ALA A 124 16.59 -12.22 -10.45
CA ALA A 124 16.77 -12.72 -11.81
C ALA A 124 15.98 -14.02 -12.05
N GLN A 125 16.04 -14.97 -11.14
CA GLN A 125 15.25 -16.20 -11.21
C GLN A 125 13.74 -15.90 -11.20
N PHE A 126 13.31 -14.91 -10.44
CA PHE A 126 11.92 -14.48 -10.46
C PHE A 126 11.50 -13.92 -11.82
N ASN A 127 12.32 -13.05 -12.43
CA ASN A 127 12.07 -12.47 -13.74
C ASN A 127 12.11 -13.53 -14.86
N LEU A 128 13.06 -14.46 -14.81
CA LEU A 128 13.12 -15.64 -15.70
C LEU A 128 11.81 -16.42 -15.66
N GLY A 129 11.33 -16.74 -14.46
CA GLY A 129 10.09 -17.48 -14.29
C GLY A 129 8.87 -16.75 -14.86
N ILE A 130 8.77 -15.41 -14.69
CA ILE A 130 7.72 -14.60 -15.32
C ILE A 130 7.82 -14.70 -16.85
N THR A 131 9.01 -14.49 -17.40
CA THR A 131 9.25 -14.51 -18.86
C THR A 131 8.92 -15.87 -19.46
N TYR A 132 9.35 -16.97 -18.83
CA TYR A 132 9.03 -18.33 -19.27
C TYR A 132 7.52 -18.62 -19.20
N LYS A 133 6.85 -18.19 -18.13
CA LYS A 133 5.39 -18.32 -18.01
C LYS A 133 4.68 -17.60 -19.16
N ASP A 134 5.11 -16.37 -19.49
CA ASP A 134 4.50 -15.56 -20.56
C ASP A 134 4.80 -16.14 -21.96
N GLN A 135 5.91 -16.84 -22.12
CA GLN A 135 6.23 -17.68 -23.29
C GLN A 135 5.48 -19.03 -23.31
N SER A 136 4.59 -19.30 -22.37
CA SER A 136 3.89 -20.59 -22.26
C SER A 136 4.83 -21.79 -22.01
N LYS A 137 5.93 -21.56 -21.28
CA LYS A 137 6.92 -22.58 -20.85
C LYS A 137 6.82 -22.81 -19.33
N PRO A 138 5.77 -23.52 -18.85
CA PRO A 138 5.51 -23.62 -17.42
C PRO A 138 6.56 -24.43 -16.65
N GLU A 139 7.24 -25.41 -17.27
CA GLU A 139 8.25 -26.22 -16.59
C GLU A 139 9.52 -25.42 -16.31
N GLU A 140 9.94 -24.62 -17.28
CA GLU A 140 11.06 -23.69 -17.12
C GLU A 140 10.75 -22.62 -16.07
N ALA A 141 9.51 -22.12 -16.04
CA ALA A 141 9.07 -21.18 -15.01
C ALA A 141 9.10 -21.80 -13.61
N ILE A 142 8.64 -23.06 -13.46
CA ILE A 142 8.71 -23.81 -12.20
C ILE A 142 10.17 -23.95 -11.77
N THR A 143 11.06 -24.33 -12.68
CA THR A 143 12.48 -24.51 -12.38
C THR A 143 13.10 -23.21 -11.89
N ALA A 144 12.90 -22.10 -12.60
CA ALA A 144 13.45 -20.80 -12.22
C ALA A 144 12.93 -20.36 -10.83
N TRP A 145 11.63 -20.41 -10.58
CA TRP A 145 11.08 -20.02 -9.28
C TRP A 145 11.45 -20.95 -8.13
N SER A 146 11.68 -22.24 -8.40
CA SER A 146 12.13 -23.21 -7.38
C SER A 146 13.58 -23.00 -6.95
N ASN A 147 14.39 -22.29 -7.74
CA ASN A 147 15.78 -21.95 -7.40
C ASN A 147 15.90 -20.78 -6.41
N ILE A 148 14.78 -20.11 -6.07
CA ILE A 148 14.78 -18.97 -5.15
C ILE A 148 14.65 -19.48 -3.72
N HIS A 149 15.60 -19.12 -2.86
CA HIS A 149 15.54 -19.43 -1.44
C HIS A 149 15.03 -18.23 -0.64
N HIS A 150 14.34 -18.51 0.47
CA HIS A 150 13.78 -17.48 1.34
C HIS A 150 14.84 -16.50 1.88
N ASP A 151 16.02 -17.00 2.20
CA ASP A 151 17.09 -16.20 2.81
C ASP A 151 17.80 -15.29 1.81
N ASP A 152 17.68 -15.55 0.50
CA ASP A 152 18.29 -14.74 -0.56
C ASP A 152 17.52 -13.42 -0.77
N ASP A 153 16.22 -13.54 -1.01
CA ASP A 153 15.28 -12.43 -1.12
C ASP A 153 13.88 -12.91 -0.72
N PRO A 154 13.44 -12.63 0.52
CA PRO A 154 12.13 -13.09 1.01
C PRO A 154 10.94 -12.58 0.19
N ASP A 155 11.02 -11.37 -0.41
CA ASP A 155 9.95 -10.82 -1.26
C ASP A 155 9.87 -11.55 -2.61
N ALA A 156 11.02 -11.75 -3.28
CA ALA A 156 11.09 -12.54 -4.52
C ALA A 156 10.65 -13.99 -4.28
N TYR A 157 11.08 -14.62 -3.17
CA TYR A 157 10.64 -15.95 -2.78
C TYR A 157 9.12 -16.06 -2.65
N ALA A 158 8.50 -15.17 -1.87
CA ALA A 158 7.06 -15.21 -1.66
C ALA A 158 6.27 -15.00 -2.96
N LYS A 159 6.73 -14.07 -3.82
CA LYS A 159 6.17 -13.88 -5.16
C LYS A 159 6.28 -15.12 -6.04
N ALA A 160 7.44 -15.76 -6.02
CA ALA A 160 7.69 -17.00 -6.75
C ALA A 160 6.78 -18.12 -6.23
N GLN A 161 6.70 -18.33 -4.92
CA GLN A 161 5.83 -19.32 -4.30
C GLN A 161 4.35 -19.09 -4.65
N PHE A 162 3.90 -17.84 -4.67
CA PHE A 162 2.53 -17.53 -5.09
C PHE A 162 2.28 -17.90 -6.56
N ASN A 163 3.24 -17.66 -7.45
CA ASN A 163 3.13 -18.03 -8.87
C ASN A 163 3.24 -19.53 -9.09
N LEU A 164 4.12 -20.24 -8.35
CA LEU A 164 4.18 -21.69 -8.32
C LEU A 164 2.83 -22.29 -7.90
N GLY A 165 2.23 -21.76 -6.85
CA GLY A 165 0.91 -22.18 -6.40
C GLY A 165 -0.14 -22.11 -7.51
N LYS A 166 -0.15 -21.03 -8.32
CA LYS A 166 -1.07 -20.89 -9.47
C LYS A 166 -0.82 -21.92 -10.56
N ILE A 167 0.46 -22.24 -10.86
CA ILE A 167 0.77 -23.27 -11.86
C ILE A 167 0.37 -24.66 -11.36
N TYR A 168 0.67 -25.01 -10.12
CA TYR A 168 0.28 -26.30 -9.55
C TYR A 168 -1.24 -26.45 -9.45
N GLU A 169 -1.96 -25.38 -9.09
CA GLU A 169 -3.40 -25.35 -9.10
C GLU A 169 -3.97 -25.63 -10.50
N TYR A 170 -3.42 -24.96 -11.54
CA TYR A 170 -3.81 -25.18 -12.93
C TYR A 170 -3.52 -26.63 -13.40
N LYS A 171 -2.40 -27.23 -12.95
CA LYS A 171 -2.05 -28.64 -13.23
C LYS A 171 -2.87 -29.64 -12.42
N GLY A 172 -3.70 -29.18 -11.46
CA GLY A 172 -4.47 -30.04 -10.57
C GLY A 172 -3.67 -30.65 -9.42
N ASP A 173 -2.43 -30.25 -9.21
CA ASP A 173 -1.63 -30.66 -8.04
C ASP A 173 -1.97 -29.78 -6.83
N ILE A 174 -3.12 -30.07 -6.24
CA ILE A 174 -3.66 -29.31 -5.12
C ILE A 174 -2.75 -29.35 -3.89
N LYS A 175 -1.99 -30.43 -3.69
CA LYS A 175 -1.07 -30.55 -2.55
C LYS A 175 0.07 -29.55 -2.67
N GLN A 176 0.78 -29.53 -3.80
CA GLN A 176 1.86 -28.59 -4.04
C GLN A 176 1.35 -27.15 -4.13
N ALA A 177 0.17 -26.92 -4.71
CA ALA A 177 -0.46 -25.60 -4.74
C ALA A 177 -0.68 -25.03 -3.33
N LYS A 178 -1.23 -25.82 -2.41
CA LYS A 178 -1.45 -25.43 -1.01
C LYS A 178 -0.15 -25.12 -0.29
N GLU A 179 0.88 -25.94 -0.48
CA GLU A 179 2.20 -25.74 0.12
C GLU A 179 2.82 -24.43 -0.38
N ALA A 180 2.83 -24.20 -1.68
CA ALA A 180 3.34 -22.99 -2.27
C ALA A 180 2.58 -21.72 -1.77
N TYR A 181 1.25 -21.76 -1.72
CA TYR A 181 0.48 -20.62 -1.15
C TYR A 181 0.75 -20.38 0.33
N ARG A 182 1.05 -21.44 1.10
CA ARG A 182 1.46 -21.31 2.50
C ARG A 182 2.83 -20.63 2.62
N ASN A 183 3.77 -20.99 1.76
CA ASN A 183 5.11 -20.39 1.71
C ASN A 183 5.10 -18.93 1.23
N ALA A 184 4.06 -18.51 0.50
CA ALA A 184 3.90 -17.13 0.04
C ALA A 184 3.42 -16.16 1.14
N ARG A 185 3.05 -16.63 2.34
CA ARG A 185 2.37 -15.81 3.38
C ARG A 185 3.19 -14.65 3.92
N ASP A 186 4.49 -14.77 4.00
CA ASP A 186 5.34 -13.76 4.63
C ASP A 186 5.21 -12.37 3.97
N PHE A 187 4.92 -12.33 2.66
CA PHE A 187 4.79 -11.10 1.88
C PHE A 187 3.44 -10.94 1.18
N PHE A 188 2.79 -12.06 0.85
CA PHE A 188 1.50 -12.10 0.16
C PHE A 188 0.43 -12.76 1.01
N TYR A 189 0.42 -12.47 2.33
CA TYR A 189 -0.46 -13.14 3.27
C TYR A 189 -1.90 -13.23 2.77
N TYR A 190 -2.52 -12.09 2.47
CA TYR A 190 -3.92 -12.09 2.05
C TYR A 190 -4.16 -12.89 0.78
N LYS A 191 -3.33 -12.70 -0.26
CA LYS A 191 -3.50 -13.40 -1.53
C LYS A 191 -3.21 -14.89 -1.41
N GLY A 192 -2.15 -15.27 -0.70
CA GLY A 192 -1.75 -16.68 -0.47
C GLY A 192 -2.74 -17.41 0.42
N GLU A 193 -3.09 -16.83 1.59
CA GLU A 193 -4.05 -17.41 2.52
C GLU A 193 -5.44 -17.58 1.90
N ARG A 194 -5.89 -16.60 1.13
CA ARG A 194 -7.16 -16.66 0.40
C ARG A 194 -7.20 -17.83 -0.56
N ARG A 195 -6.16 -18.02 -1.37
CA ARG A 195 -6.04 -19.16 -2.28
C ARG A 195 -5.98 -20.48 -1.53
N TYR A 196 -5.20 -20.54 -0.47
CA TYR A 196 -5.13 -21.73 0.40
C TYR A 196 -6.51 -22.12 0.95
N ARG A 197 -7.25 -21.16 1.52
CA ARG A 197 -8.60 -21.42 2.06
C ARG A 197 -9.61 -21.86 1.00
N ILE A 198 -9.55 -21.30 -0.20
CA ILE A 198 -10.37 -21.73 -1.33
C ILE A 198 -10.11 -23.20 -1.66
N LEU A 199 -8.86 -23.62 -1.71
CA LEU A 199 -8.49 -25.00 -2.00
C LEU A 199 -8.81 -26.00 -0.85
N GLU A 200 -9.12 -25.51 0.35
CA GLU A 200 -9.66 -26.34 1.45
C GLU A 200 -11.15 -26.63 1.31
N CYS A 201 -11.86 -25.90 0.45
CA CYS A 201 -13.29 -26.05 0.24
C CYS A 201 -13.61 -27.22 -0.72
N PRO A 202 -14.86 -27.75 -0.68
CA PRO A 202 -15.32 -28.72 -1.66
C PRO A 202 -15.19 -28.22 -3.10
N GLN A 203 -14.82 -29.13 -4.01
CA GLN A 203 -14.47 -28.84 -5.42
C GLN A 203 -15.54 -27.98 -6.14
N GLU A 204 -16.82 -28.21 -5.87
CA GLU A 204 -17.93 -27.50 -6.52
C GLU A 204 -18.02 -26.00 -6.17
N PHE A 205 -17.32 -25.54 -5.11
CA PHE A 205 -17.30 -24.14 -4.71
C PHE A 205 -16.03 -23.41 -5.12
N ILE A 206 -14.97 -24.13 -5.49
CA ILE A 206 -13.65 -23.55 -5.78
C ILE A 206 -13.76 -22.45 -6.85
N GLU A 207 -14.43 -22.72 -7.98
CA GLU A 207 -14.60 -21.72 -9.05
C GLU A 207 -15.40 -20.51 -8.57
N LYS A 208 -16.51 -20.71 -7.87
CA LYS A 208 -17.33 -19.62 -7.32
C LYS A 208 -16.54 -18.74 -6.34
N LEU A 209 -15.73 -19.35 -5.47
CA LEU A 209 -14.91 -18.63 -4.51
C LEU A 209 -13.76 -17.86 -5.20
N HIS A 210 -13.19 -18.39 -6.28
CA HIS A 210 -12.24 -17.65 -7.11
C HIS A 210 -12.90 -16.47 -7.81
N ASP A 211 -14.12 -16.60 -8.28
CA ASP A 211 -14.89 -15.50 -8.88
C ASP A 211 -15.18 -14.41 -7.84
N ILE A 212 -15.58 -14.76 -6.61
CA ILE A 212 -15.74 -13.79 -5.52
C ILE A 212 -14.40 -13.08 -5.25
N ALA A 213 -13.30 -13.83 -5.17
CA ALA A 213 -11.98 -13.28 -4.91
C ALA A 213 -11.53 -12.31 -6.01
N LYS A 214 -11.72 -12.67 -7.28
CA LYS A 214 -11.43 -11.81 -8.42
C LYS A 214 -12.27 -10.53 -8.39
N ASN A 215 -13.57 -10.66 -8.17
CA ASN A 215 -14.48 -9.51 -8.11
C ASN A 215 -14.14 -8.58 -6.94
N THR A 216 -13.72 -9.14 -5.80
CA THR A 216 -13.23 -8.37 -4.64
C THR A 216 -12.01 -7.55 -5.00
N ASP A 217 -11.03 -8.13 -5.72
CA ASP A 217 -9.83 -7.41 -6.18
C ASP A 217 -10.19 -6.26 -7.13
N GLU A 218 -11.13 -6.47 -8.07
CA GLU A 218 -11.59 -5.41 -8.98
C GLU A 218 -12.28 -4.26 -8.23
N VAL A 219 -13.13 -4.57 -7.24
CA VAL A 219 -13.76 -3.56 -6.39
C VAL A 219 -12.70 -2.79 -5.61
N LEU A 220 -11.78 -3.47 -4.93
CA LEU A 220 -10.71 -2.82 -4.16
C LEU A 220 -9.84 -1.90 -5.02
N LYS A 221 -9.47 -2.35 -6.23
CA LYS A 221 -8.75 -1.52 -7.19
C LYS A 221 -9.53 -0.26 -7.57
N SER A 222 -10.84 -0.38 -7.76
CA SER A 222 -11.69 0.78 -8.06
C SER A 222 -11.84 1.74 -6.86
N LEU A 223 -11.70 1.25 -5.63
CA LEU A 223 -11.79 2.07 -4.42
C LEU A 223 -10.50 2.85 -4.10
N GLN A 224 -9.38 2.55 -4.73
CA GLN A 224 -8.17 3.37 -4.56
C GLN A 224 -8.42 4.81 -5.02
N ILE A 225 -7.82 5.78 -4.33
CA ILE A 225 -7.92 7.20 -4.68
C ILE A 225 -7.34 7.46 -6.09
N ILE A 226 -7.66 8.61 -6.68
CA ILE A 226 -7.12 9.07 -7.97
C ILE A 226 -6.01 10.09 -7.69
N PRO A 227 -4.71 9.72 -7.72
CA PRO A 227 -3.62 10.58 -7.25
C PRO A 227 -3.55 11.93 -7.97
N GLU A 228 -3.96 12.00 -9.24
CA GLU A 228 -3.98 13.23 -10.02
C GLU A 228 -4.94 14.29 -9.44
N TYR A 229 -6.10 13.85 -8.94
CA TYR A 229 -7.15 14.74 -8.45
C TYR A 229 -7.34 14.69 -6.93
N GLU A 230 -6.87 13.64 -6.26
CA GLU A 230 -7.09 13.35 -4.84
C GLU A 230 -5.78 13.25 -4.06
N SER A 231 -4.76 13.99 -4.52
CA SER A 231 -3.43 14.01 -3.90
C SER A 231 -3.41 14.62 -2.50
N LYS A 232 -4.51 15.21 -2.05
CA LYS A 232 -4.63 15.90 -0.77
C LYS A 232 -5.89 15.44 -0.04
N VAL A 233 -5.69 14.98 1.20
CA VAL A 233 -6.78 14.52 2.08
C VAL A 233 -6.61 15.07 3.48
N ALA A 234 -7.72 15.33 4.17
CA ALA A 234 -7.71 15.92 5.50
C ALA A 234 -7.93 14.87 6.60
N HIS A 235 -7.18 14.98 7.67
CA HIS A 235 -7.41 14.28 8.93
C HIS A 235 -7.82 15.29 10.00
N TYR A 236 -8.98 15.07 10.63
CA TYR A 236 -9.49 15.93 11.69
C TYR A 236 -9.09 15.42 13.05
N SER A 237 -8.59 16.31 13.90
CA SER A 237 -8.15 15.97 15.24
C SER A 237 -8.30 17.12 16.21
N ARG A 238 -8.00 16.85 17.47
CA ARG A 238 -7.86 17.90 18.50
C ARG A 238 -6.52 18.62 18.33
N PRO A 239 -6.41 19.90 18.71
CA PRO A 239 -5.13 20.61 18.68
C PRO A 239 -4.03 19.89 19.45
N SER A 240 -4.33 19.37 20.64
CA SER A 240 -3.38 18.60 21.46
C SER A 240 -2.81 17.36 20.75
N THR A 241 -3.65 16.65 20.01
CA THR A 241 -3.21 15.51 19.17
C THR A 241 -2.33 15.97 18.02
N ALA A 242 -2.73 17.05 17.33
CA ALA A 242 -1.95 17.60 16.22
C ALA A 242 -0.56 18.07 16.69
N PHE A 243 -0.46 18.76 17.83
CA PHE A 243 0.82 19.14 18.43
C PHE A 243 1.70 17.93 18.77
N SER A 244 1.10 16.86 19.28
CA SER A 244 1.86 15.64 19.60
C SER A 244 2.47 14.99 18.36
N LEU A 245 1.82 15.11 17.20
CA LEU A 245 2.34 14.58 15.92
C LEU A 245 3.59 15.31 15.45
N PHE A 246 3.68 16.63 15.68
CA PHE A 246 4.85 17.42 15.26
C PHE A 246 5.97 17.47 16.30
N GLY A 247 5.67 17.15 17.55
CA GLY A 247 6.63 17.27 18.66
C GLY A 247 6.90 18.71 19.07
N ASP A 248 7.89 18.90 19.93
CA ASP A 248 8.34 20.21 20.41
C ASP A 248 9.84 20.14 20.75
N GLU A 249 10.67 20.55 19.81
CA GLU A 249 12.15 20.50 19.95
C GLU A 249 12.64 21.34 21.15
N LYS A 250 11.98 22.48 21.44
CA LYS A 250 12.37 23.36 22.56
C LYS A 250 12.15 22.72 23.93
N ASN A 251 11.17 21.84 24.03
CA ASN A 251 10.82 21.11 25.24
C ASN A 251 11.25 19.64 25.21
N ASN A 252 12.16 19.24 24.32
CA ASN A 252 12.65 17.87 24.15
C ASN A 252 11.53 16.83 23.96
N LYS A 253 10.42 17.21 23.33
CA LYS A 253 9.34 16.29 22.98
C LYS A 253 9.48 15.85 21.53
N ASN A 254 9.88 14.61 21.35
CA ASN A 254 9.93 14.00 20.01
C ASN A 254 8.53 13.92 19.38
N PRO A 255 8.42 14.06 18.05
CA PRO A 255 7.18 13.79 17.33
C PRO A 255 6.64 12.40 17.66
N SER A 256 5.34 12.29 17.90
CA SER A 256 4.69 10.98 18.02
C SER A 256 4.45 10.38 16.63
N ASN A 257 4.52 9.05 16.53
CA ASN A 257 4.11 8.38 15.32
C ASN A 257 2.61 8.60 15.07
N PHE A 258 2.24 8.63 13.80
CA PHE A 258 0.83 8.61 13.41
C PHE A 258 0.23 7.25 13.78
N ARG A 259 -1.01 7.22 14.28
CA ARG A 259 -1.64 6.02 14.81
C ARG A 259 -2.91 5.67 14.05
N LEU A 260 -3.08 4.38 13.77
CA LEU A 260 -4.36 3.82 13.38
C LEU A 260 -5.01 3.26 14.64
N SER A 261 -6.22 3.72 14.93
CA SER A 261 -6.99 3.28 16.09
C SER A 261 -7.83 2.06 15.78
N THR A 262 -8.15 1.26 16.80
CA THR A 262 -9.08 0.13 16.64
C THR A 262 -10.43 0.62 16.13
N ILE A 263 -11.04 -0.14 15.22
CA ILE A 263 -12.37 0.15 14.68
C ILE A 263 -13.45 0.22 15.77
N ARG A 264 -13.27 -0.50 16.86
CA ARG A 264 -14.19 -0.44 18.02
C ARG A 264 -14.16 0.89 18.77
N GLY A 265 -13.19 1.75 18.49
CA GLY A 265 -13.06 3.09 19.06
C GLY A 265 -13.60 4.20 18.16
N VAL A 266 -14.16 3.89 16.98
CA VAL A 266 -14.79 4.87 16.10
C VAL A 266 -16.23 5.19 16.53
N ASN A 267 -16.76 6.31 16.07
CA ASN A 267 -18.06 6.82 16.50
C ASN A 267 -19.26 6.06 15.90
N ASP A 268 -19.05 5.23 14.89
CA ASP A 268 -20.11 4.48 14.23
C ASP A 268 -20.20 3.05 14.79
N PRO A 269 -21.24 2.69 15.53
CA PRO A 269 -21.43 1.35 16.07
C PRO A 269 -21.71 0.29 15.00
N THR A 270 -22.09 0.70 13.78
CA THR A 270 -22.39 -0.19 12.64
C THR A 270 -21.16 -0.43 11.76
N GLU A 271 -20.02 0.12 12.14
CA GLU A 271 -18.77 0.02 11.37
C GLU A 271 -18.38 -1.45 11.13
N GLY A 272 -18.22 -1.82 9.85
CA GLY A 272 -17.95 -3.20 9.43
C GLY A 272 -19.17 -4.13 9.37
N LEU A 273 -20.39 -3.66 9.71
CA LEU A 273 -21.64 -4.44 9.69
C LEU A 273 -22.49 -4.17 8.44
N VAL A 274 -22.45 -2.97 7.90
CA VAL A 274 -23.38 -2.46 6.87
C VAL A 274 -23.50 -3.38 5.66
N LEU A 275 -22.39 -3.96 5.21
CA LEU A 275 -22.39 -4.86 4.06
C LEU A 275 -23.08 -6.20 4.38
N ASN A 276 -22.96 -6.68 5.62
CA ASN A 276 -23.67 -7.88 6.07
C ASN A 276 -25.16 -7.63 6.21
N ASP A 277 -25.55 -6.49 6.80
CA ASP A 277 -26.96 -6.11 6.94
C ASP A 277 -27.62 -6.03 5.55
N TYR A 278 -26.91 -5.50 4.55
CA TYR A 278 -27.38 -5.51 3.16
C TYR A 278 -27.57 -6.93 2.61
N TRP A 279 -26.64 -7.84 2.85
CA TRP A 279 -26.76 -9.22 2.37
C TRP A 279 -27.84 -10.00 3.11
N ASP A 280 -28.04 -9.75 4.40
CA ASP A 280 -29.14 -10.32 5.18
C ASP A 280 -30.50 -9.91 4.59
N GLN A 281 -30.67 -8.64 4.20
CA GLN A 281 -31.85 -8.15 3.47
C GLN A 281 -32.04 -8.83 2.11
N GLN A 282 -30.96 -9.33 1.52
CA GLN A 282 -30.99 -10.07 0.25
C GLN A 282 -31.21 -11.59 0.43
N GLY A 283 -31.47 -12.07 1.66
CA GLY A 283 -31.68 -13.47 1.97
C GLY A 283 -30.38 -14.29 2.12
N ILE A 284 -29.25 -13.65 2.34
CA ILE A 284 -27.97 -14.30 2.64
C ILE A 284 -27.78 -14.27 4.16
N SER A 285 -28.45 -15.17 4.86
CA SER A 285 -28.63 -15.14 6.33
C SER A 285 -27.44 -15.66 7.15
N GLU A 286 -26.33 -16.04 6.52
CA GLU A 286 -25.16 -16.51 7.26
C GLU A 286 -24.25 -15.34 7.62
N THR A 287 -23.96 -15.16 8.90
CA THR A 287 -23.09 -14.10 9.41
C THR A 287 -21.70 -14.19 8.80
N ILE A 288 -21.36 -13.22 7.94
CA ILE A 288 -20.05 -13.14 7.25
C ILE A 288 -18.99 -12.46 8.16
N HIS A 289 -19.28 -12.23 9.44
CA HIS A 289 -18.36 -11.63 10.40
C HIS A 289 -17.26 -12.57 10.88
N THR A 290 -16.03 -12.00 11.01
CA THR A 290 -14.96 -12.63 11.78
C THR A 290 -14.79 -11.90 13.11
N ASN A 291 -14.96 -12.61 14.23
CA ASN A 291 -14.74 -12.06 15.57
C ASN A 291 -13.25 -12.04 15.96
N ASP A 292 -12.38 -12.71 15.21
CA ASP A 292 -10.98 -12.97 15.59
C ASP A 292 -9.98 -11.97 15.01
N THR A 293 -10.43 -11.05 14.17
CA THR A 293 -9.57 -10.03 13.56
C THR A 293 -9.57 -8.74 14.36
N ALA A 294 -8.38 -8.17 14.54
CA ALA A 294 -8.17 -6.81 15.03
C ALA A 294 -8.00 -5.88 13.82
N THR A 295 -8.93 -4.95 13.66
CA THR A 295 -8.89 -3.97 12.57
C THR A 295 -8.58 -2.59 13.12
N PHE A 296 -7.56 -1.97 12.54
CA PHE A 296 -7.11 -0.63 12.87
C PHE A 296 -7.27 0.24 11.64
N ILE A 297 -7.85 1.43 11.83
CA ILE A 297 -8.10 2.37 10.75
C ILE A 297 -7.65 3.78 11.14
N SER A 298 -7.32 4.56 10.13
CA SER A 298 -7.31 6.01 10.24
C SER A 298 -8.10 6.61 9.10
N CYS A 299 -9.01 7.51 9.47
CA CYS A 299 -9.96 8.14 8.59
C CYS A 299 -9.42 9.46 8.08
N PHE A 300 -9.53 9.65 6.78
CA PHE A 300 -9.24 10.89 6.06
C PHE A 300 -10.48 11.28 5.27
N THR A 301 -10.55 12.52 4.82
CA THR A 301 -11.68 13.00 4.03
C THR A 301 -11.23 13.90 2.90
N PHE A 302 -12.01 13.92 1.82
CA PHE A 302 -11.86 14.91 0.75
C PHE A 302 -12.35 16.30 1.14
N ASN A 303 -13.06 16.44 2.25
CA ASN A 303 -13.58 17.70 2.78
C ASN A 303 -12.57 18.36 3.73
N HIS A 304 -11.72 19.25 3.22
CA HIS A 304 -10.63 19.85 4.00
C HIS A 304 -11.09 20.87 5.04
N ASN A 305 -12.28 21.46 4.88
CA ASN A 305 -12.84 22.50 5.76
C ASN A 305 -14.34 22.24 5.95
N SER A 306 -14.69 21.17 6.67
CA SER A 306 -16.06 20.75 6.91
C SER A 306 -16.52 21.15 8.31
N LEU A 307 -17.68 21.81 8.39
CA LEU A 307 -18.33 22.20 9.64
C LEU A 307 -18.64 20.96 10.50
N ASN A 308 -19.22 19.92 9.88
CA ASN A 308 -19.62 18.71 10.57
C ASN A 308 -18.41 17.94 11.12
N GLN A 309 -17.33 17.85 10.35
CA GLN A 309 -16.11 17.20 10.79
C GLN A 309 -15.47 17.91 11.99
N PHE A 310 -15.42 19.24 11.99
CA PHE A 310 -14.94 20.00 13.16
C PHE A 310 -15.82 19.81 14.40
N ARG A 311 -17.13 19.61 14.25
CA ARG A 311 -18.04 19.32 15.35
C ARG A 311 -17.87 17.92 15.91
N LEU A 312 -17.67 16.93 15.05
CA LEU A 312 -17.56 15.53 15.44
C LEU A 312 -16.19 15.21 16.08
N TYR A 313 -15.12 15.65 15.45
CA TYR A 313 -13.76 15.19 15.76
C TYR A 313 -12.90 16.23 16.49
N GLY A 314 -13.36 17.45 16.63
CA GLY A 314 -12.62 18.57 17.19
C GLY A 314 -13.06 19.03 18.59
N LYS A 315 -13.67 18.14 19.39
CA LYS A 315 -14.08 18.52 20.76
C LYS A 315 -12.91 18.45 21.74
N GLU A 316 -12.57 19.57 22.34
CA GLU A 316 -11.62 19.63 23.45
C GLU A 316 -12.28 20.28 24.66
N ASN A 317 -12.14 19.66 25.85
CA ASN A 317 -12.79 20.11 27.09
C ASN A 317 -14.30 20.33 27.01
N GLY A 318 -15.01 19.54 26.19
CA GLY A 318 -16.45 19.66 26.00
C GLY A 318 -16.90 20.81 25.07
N GLN A 319 -15.97 21.61 24.56
CA GLN A 319 -16.27 22.69 23.62
C GLN A 319 -16.28 22.18 22.17
N GLU A 320 -17.32 22.51 21.43
CA GLU A 320 -17.39 22.24 19.99
C GLU A 320 -16.54 23.26 19.22
N ALA A 321 -16.19 22.91 17.99
CA ALA A 321 -15.45 23.79 17.08
C ALA A 321 -14.05 24.20 17.58
N THR A 322 -13.38 23.33 18.31
CA THR A 322 -11.97 23.51 18.72
C THR A 322 -11.01 22.65 17.90
N GLY A 323 -11.48 22.02 16.82
CA GLY A 323 -10.71 21.07 16.02
C GLY A 323 -9.72 21.67 15.04
N VAL A 324 -8.83 20.80 14.58
CA VAL A 324 -7.81 21.06 13.58
C VAL A 324 -8.00 20.07 12.43
N SER A 325 -7.91 20.56 11.19
CA SER A 325 -7.87 19.74 9.98
C SER A 325 -6.46 19.79 9.38
N LEU A 326 -5.75 18.69 9.47
CA LEU A 326 -4.43 18.50 8.88
C LEU A 326 -4.62 17.96 7.46
N VAL A 327 -4.27 18.74 6.44
CA VAL A 327 -4.37 18.33 5.05
C VAL A 327 -3.04 17.74 4.63
N PHE A 328 -3.02 16.42 4.48
CA PHE A 328 -1.86 15.64 4.04
C PHE A 328 -1.75 15.65 2.53
N ASN A 329 -0.51 15.65 2.02
CA ASN A 329 -0.20 15.40 0.62
C ASN A 329 0.08 13.90 0.37
N LYS A 330 0.21 13.51 -0.91
CA LYS A 330 0.40 12.12 -1.33
C LYS A 330 1.66 11.45 -0.77
N GLU A 331 2.69 12.21 -0.41
CA GLU A 331 3.99 11.67 0.05
C GLU A 331 3.89 10.92 1.39
N PHE A 332 2.83 11.19 2.16
CA PHE A 332 2.56 10.50 3.42
C PHE A 332 2.04 9.08 3.23
N PHE A 333 1.52 8.75 2.06
CA PHE A 333 0.89 7.46 1.75
C PHE A 333 1.77 6.66 0.80
N SER A 334 1.51 5.35 0.66
CA SER A 334 2.10 4.57 -0.43
C SER A 334 1.41 4.88 -1.76
N ASP A 335 2.13 4.65 -2.84
CA ASP A 335 1.53 4.64 -4.17
C ASP A 335 0.46 3.55 -4.29
N GLN A 336 -0.32 3.63 -5.35
CA GLN A 336 -1.31 2.59 -5.67
C GLN A 336 -0.61 1.24 -5.82
N SER A 337 -1.16 0.23 -5.15
CA SER A 337 -0.64 -1.13 -5.20
C SER A 337 -1.77 -2.14 -5.20
N ASP A 338 -1.60 -3.21 -5.96
CA ASP A 338 -2.50 -4.36 -5.96
C ASP A 338 -2.14 -5.37 -4.84
N ASP A 339 -1.10 -5.11 -4.05
CA ASP A 339 -0.54 -6.06 -3.09
C ASP A 339 -1.24 -6.08 -1.72
N LEU A 340 -2.31 -5.39 -1.49
CA LEU A 340 -3.14 -5.46 -0.27
C LEU A 340 -2.36 -5.75 1.03
N LYS A 341 -1.20 -5.11 1.22
CA LYS A 341 -0.28 -5.33 2.36
C LYS A 341 -0.86 -4.92 3.72
N PHE A 342 -2.04 -4.32 3.75
CA PHE A 342 -2.70 -3.91 4.97
C PHE A 342 -3.36 -5.08 5.73
N ILE A 343 -3.34 -6.30 5.18
CA ILE A 343 -3.78 -7.52 5.88
C ILE A 343 -2.54 -8.34 6.21
N ALA A 344 -2.20 -8.43 7.49
CA ALA A 344 -0.97 -9.03 7.97
C ALA A 344 -1.16 -10.46 8.49
N ASP A 345 -0.12 -11.28 8.35
CA ASP A 345 -0.05 -12.59 8.98
C ASP A 345 0.22 -12.45 10.49
N PRO A 346 -0.66 -12.97 11.32
CA PRO A 346 -0.45 -12.99 12.78
C PRO A 346 0.52 -14.07 13.23
N SER A 347 0.90 -15.01 12.37
CA SER A 347 1.69 -16.20 12.74
C SER A 347 3.20 -16.00 12.61
N THR A 348 3.67 -14.83 12.20
CA THR A 348 5.10 -14.49 12.24
C THR A 348 5.54 -14.22 13.69
N ASP A 349 5.47 -15.26 14.53
CA ASP A 349 6.12 -15.26 15.84
C ASP A 349 7.63 -15.40 15.62
N PRO A 350 8.45 -14.42 16.01
CA PRO A 350 9.90 -14.51 15.93
C PRO A 350 10.47 -15.69 16.74
N SER A 351 9.69 -16.23 17.69
CA SER A 351 10.08 -17.38 18.51
C SER A 351 9.93 -18.73 17.80
N SER A 352 9.19 -18.80 16.70
CA SER A 352 9.02 -20.04 15.91
C SER A 352 10.08 -20.26 14.81
N LYS A 353 11.00 -19.31 14.63
CA LYS A 353 12.20 -19.55 13.81
C LYS A 353 13.11 -20.52 14.55
N SER A 354 12.94 -21.79 14.18
CA SER A 354 13.72 -22.94 14.62
C SER A 354 15.22 -22.62 14.73
N GLU A 355 15.87 -23.23 15.72
CA GLU A 355 17.27 -23.21 16.14
C GLU A 355 18.34 -23.44 15.04
N GLN A 356 18.10 -23.16 13.77
CA GLN A 356 19.03 -23.45 12.66
C GLN A 356 19.79 -22.27 12.07
N SER A 357 19.69 -21.06 12.60
CA SER A 357 20.54 -19.94 12.14
C SER A 357 21.47 -19.41 13.23
N LYS A 358 22.31 -20.31 13.80
CA LYS A 358 23.50 -19.92 14.56
C LYS A 358 24.71 -19.84 13.61
N SER A 359 24.71 -18.88 12.68
CA SER A 359 25.96 -18.47 12.04
C SER A 359 25.72 -17.14 11.29
N ASN A 360 25.71 -16.03 11.97
CA ASN A 360 26.10 -14.72 11.46
C ASN A 360 26.23 -13.74 12.62
N GLU A 361 27.33 -13.86 13.35
CA GLU A 361 27.72 -12.95 14.44
C GLU A 361 28.33 -11.61 13.97
N THR A 362 28.13 -11.18 12.73
CA THR A 362 28.77 -9.96 12.21
C THR A 362 27.80 -8.83 11.85
N ARG A 363 26.51 -8.90 12.21
CA ARG A 363 25.56 -7.78 12.10
C ARG A 363 25.01 -7.28 13.46
N LYS A 364 25.81 -7.42 14.51
CA LYS A 364 25.54 -6.78 15.81
C LYS A 364 26.38 -5.53 15.93
N MET A 365 25.90 -4.42 15.38
CA MET A 365 26.15 -3.06 15.86
C MET A 365 25.17 -2.09 15.19
N GLU A 366 23.92 -2.14 15.67
CA GLU A 366 22.98 -1.03 15.77
C GLU A 366 21.75 -1.55 16.52
N GLY A 367 21.95 -1.76 17.83
CA GLY A 367 20.89 -2.13 18.74
C GLY A 367 20.03 -0.92 19.14
N GLY A 368 19.29 -0.38 18.18
CA GLY A 368 18.13 0.46 18.47
C GLY A 368 16.90 -0.43 18.37
N ASN A 369 16.02 -0.39 19.39
CA ASN A 369 14.68 -0.96 19.33
C ASN A 369 14.05 -0.59 17.98
N LYS A 370 14.07 -1.48 16.98
CA LYS A 370 13.25 -1.31 15.78
C LYS A 370 11.81 -1.26 16.27
N LYS A 371 11.24 -0.07 16.34
CA LYS A 371 9.83 0.12 16.68
C LYS A 371 9.01 -0.79 15.79
N LYS A 372 8.06 -1.50 16.38
CA LYS A 372 7.12 -2.37 15.70
C LYS A 372 6.09 -1.52 14.94
N LEU A 373 6.46 -1.04 13.76
CA LEU A 373 5.68 -0.11 12.95
C LEU A 373 5.03 -0.85 11.79
N ILE A 374 3.87 -0.33 11.33
CA ILE A 374 3.30 -0.74 10.04
C ILE A 374 3.89 0.12 8.92
N GLY A 375 4.05 -0.46 7.73
CA GLY A 375 4.53 0.26 6.54
C GLY A 375 3.52 1.28 6.01
N LYS A 376 3.96 2.12 5.05
CA LYS A 376 3.05 3.03 4.33
C LYS A 376 1.90 2.25 3.70
N SER A 377 0.71 2.83 3.75
CA SER A 377 -0.52 2.22 3.27
C SER A 377 -1.16 3.05 2.17
N THR A 378 -1.80 2.37 1.22
CA THR A 378 -2.61 2.98 0.17
C THR A 378 -3.93 3.47 0.74
N LEU A 379 -4.42 4.62 0.25
CA LEU A 379 -5.72 5.17 0.60
C LEU A 379 -6.83 4.54 -0.24
N TYR A 380 -7.89 4.11 0.46
CA TYR A 380 -9.12 3.59 -0.15
C TYR A 380 -10.30 4.49 0.20
N ARG A 381 -11.14 4.84 -0.78
CA ARG A 381 -12.41 5.55 -0.55
C ARG A 381 -13.46 4.62 0.01
N CYS A 382 -14.38 5.16 0.80
CA CYS A 382 -15.53 4.42 1.29
C CYS A 382 -16.66 4.34 0.25
N ILE A 383 -17.41 3.25 0.32
CA ILE A 383 -18.74 3.08 -0.27
C ILE A 383 -19.75 3.45 0.81
N TYR A 384 -20.70 4.32 0.51
CA TYR A 384 -21.84 4.59 1.37
C TYR A 384 -23.03 3.80 0.86
N LEU A 385 -23.58 2.95 1.72
CA LEU A 385 -24.64 1.99 1.37
C LEU A 385 -25.82 2.13 2.34
N ASP A 386 -27.00 2.20 1.79
CA ASP A 386 -28.24 1.97 2.54
C ASP A 386 -28.59 0.48 2.47
N PRO A 387 -28.48 -0.25 3.58
CA PRO A 387 -28.71 -1.68 3.57
C PRO A 387 -30.18 -2.06 3.26
N GLU A 388 -31.15 -1.19 3.56
CA GLU A 388 -32.57 -1.46 3.34
C GLU A 388 -32.96 -1.29 1.87
N THR A 389 -32.53 -0.23 1.22
CA THR A 389 -32.91 0.09 -0.16
C THR A 389 -31.90 -0.44 -1.19
N GLY A 390 -30.67 -0.70 -0.78
CA GLY A 390 -29.56 -1.03 -1.65
C GLY A 390 -29.03 0.17 -2.44
N TYR A 391 -29.47 1.41 -2.10
CA TYR A 391 -28.89 2.62 -2.69
C TYR A 391 -27.47 2.82 -2.15
N TRP A 392 -26.55 3.17 -3.04
CA TRP A 392 -25.15 3.38 -2.66
C TRP A 392 -24.49 4.51 -3.46
N THR A 393 -23.41 5.06 -2.93
CA THR A 393 -22.57 6.06 -3.58
C THR A 393 -21.12 5.94 -3.10
N LEU A 394 -20.18 6.53 -3.84
CA LEU A 394 -18.77 6.57 -3.45
C LEU A 394 -18.40 7.86 -2.75
N ALA A 395 -17.47 7.78 -1.80
CA ALA A 395 -16.77 8.95 -1.31
C ALA A 395 -16.03 9.66 -2.47
N GLN A 396 -16.17 10.98 -2.58
CA GLN A 396 -15.62 11.76 -3.68
C GLN A 396 -15.41 13.22 -3.27
N ARG A 397 -14.58 13.93 -4.02
CA ARG A 397 -14.41 15.38 -3.83
C ARG A 397 -15.66 16.14 -4.25
N ASP A 398 -16.05 17.12 -3.46
CA ASP A 398 -17.11 18.05 -3.85
C ASP A 398 -16.68 18.97 -4.99
N LYS A 399 -17.60 19.26 -5.91
CA LYS A 399 -17.35 20.12 -7.06
C LYS A 399 -16.80 21.50 -6.66
N SER A 400 -17.27 22.06 -5.56
CA SER A 400 -16.82 23.36 -5.06
C SER A 400 -15.34 23.38 -4.68
N THR A 401 -14.72 22.22 -4.37
CA THR A 401 -13.31 22.15 -4.04
C THR A 401 -12.43 22.51 -5.23
N PHE A 402 -12.83 22.13 -6.45
CA PHE A 402 -12.12 22.50 -7.67
C PHE A 402 -12.14 24.02 -7.89
N TYR A 403 -13.27 24.66 -7.67
CA TYR A 403 -13.40 26.12 -7.81
C TYR A 403 -12.66 26.91 -6.74
N ARG A 404 -12.36 26.31 -5.58
CA ARG A 404 -11.53 26.92 -4.53
C ARG A 404 -10.04 26.76 -4.79
N GLU A 405 -9.64 25.77 -5.57
CA GLU A 405 -8.23 25.45 -5.85
C GLU A 405 -7.72 26.08 -7.14
N HIS A 406 -8.61 26.42 -8.06
CA HIS A 406 -8.26 26.99 -9.37
C HIS A 406 -8.79 28.43 -9.47
N ASN A 407 -7.92 29.35 -9.89
CA ASN A 407 -8.25 30.76 -10.02
C ASN A 407 -9.22 31.05 -11.18
N GLU A 408 -9.18 30.19 -12.23
CA GLU A 408 -10.04 30.33 -13.40
C GLU A 408 -11.19 29.32 -13.36
N ASN A 409 -12.42 29.82 -13.49
CA ASN A 409 -13.61 28.96 -13.48
C ASN A 409 -13.63 27.94 -14.62
N ALA A 410 -13.04 28.27 -15.78
CA ALA A 410 -12.95 27.36 -16.92
C ALA A 410 -12.09 26.14 -16.60
N ASP A 411 -10.90 26.35 -16.02
CA ASP A 411 -9.97 25.29 -15.60
C ASP A 411 -10.61 24.43 -14.48
N ALA A 412 -11.24 25.07 -13.49
CA ALA A 412 -11.97 24.38 -12.43
C ALA A 412 -13.08 23.47 -12.99
N LYS A 413 -13.85 23.97 -13.97
CA LYS A 413 -14.92 23.23 -14.62
C LYS A 413 -14.38 22.02 -15.38
N GLU A 414 -13.36 22.21 -16.24
CA GLU A 414 -12.75 21.13 -17.02
C GLU A 414 -12.22 20.02 -16.13
N LYS A 415 -11.44 20.38 -15.08
CA LYS A 415 -10.87 19.40 -14.15
C LYS A 415 -11.94 18.65 -13.38
N SER A 416 -12.99 19.34 -12.92
CA SER A 416 -14.09 18.69 -12.24
C SER A 416 -14.83 17.70 -13.15
N GLU A 417 -15.09 18.04 -14.41
CA GLU A 417 -15.75 17.16 -15.38
C GLU A 417 -14.91 15.91 -15.66
N LYS A 418 -13.59 16.06 -15.86
CA LYS A 418 -12.67 14.93 -16.03
C LYS A 418 -12.66 14.02 -14.79
N TYR A 419 -12.62 14.62 -13.61
CA TYR A 419 -12.66 13.87 -12.35
C TYR A 419 -13.96 13.06 -12.21
N TYR A 420 -15.13 13.69 -12.38
CA TYR A 420 -16.40 12.97 -12.26
C TYR A 420 -16.59 11.88 -13.30
N LYS A 421 -16.02 12.04 -14.49
CA LYS A 421 -15.99 10.96 -15.49
C LYS A 421 -15.17 9.74 -14.99
N LEU A 422 -14.08 9.97 -14.24
CA LEU A 422 -13.31 8.88 -13.63
C LEU A 422 -14.08 8.25 -12.46
N ILE A 423 -14.77 9.05 -11.64
CA ILE A 423 -15.64 8.53 -10.57
C ILE A 423 -16.74 7.65 -11.14
N SER A 424 -17.45 8.09 -12.20
CA SER A 424 -18.49 7.27 -12.84
C SER A 424 -17.95 5.92 -13.33
N LYS A 425 -16.73 5.84 -13.85
CA LYS A 425 -16.10 4.55 -14.21
C LYS A 425 -15.85 3.66 -12.99
N LYS A 426 -15.50 4.25 -11.85
CA LYS A 426 -15.32 3.51 -10.59
C LYS A 426 -16.68 3.01 -10.06
N GLU A 427 -17.72 3.83 -10.15
CA GLU A 427 -19.10 3.43 -9.82
C GLU A 427 -19.58 2.29 -10.72
N GLU A 428 -19.37 2.37 -12.04
CA GLU A 428 -19.67 1.27 -12.98
C GLU A 428 -18.95 -0.03 -12.58
N CYS A 429 -17.68 0.06 -12.15
CA CYS A 429 -16.92 -1.09 -11.70
C CYS A 429 -17.50 -1.69 -10.42
N VAL A 430 -17.79 -0.88 -9.39
CA VAL A 430 -18.39 -1.34 -8.13
C VAL A 430 -19.77 -1.95 -8.39
N GLU A 431 -20.61 -1.30 -9.20
CA GLU A 431 -21.92 -1.83 -9.60
C GLU A 431 -21.78 -3.21 -10.25
N LYS A 432 -20.89 -3.32 -11.24
CA LYS A 432 -20.67 -4.54 -12.02
C LYS A 432 -20.21 -5.73 -11.18
N TYR A 433 -19.29 -5.50 -10.24
CA TYR A 433 -18.63 -6.59 -9.52
C TYR A 433 -19.20 -6.88 -8.13
N LEU A 434 -19.84 -5.90 -7.49
CA LEU A 434 -20.37 -6.06 -6.13
C LEU A 434 -21.90 -6.21 -6.10
N PHE A 435 -22.65 -5.32 -6.77
CA PHE A 435 -24.09 -5.15 -6.59
C PHE A 435 -24.98 -5.61 -7.75
N SER A 436 -24.53 -5.53 -9.00
CA SER A 436 -25.40 -5.70 -10.19
C SER A 436 -26.24 -6.96 -10.19
N LYS A 437 -27.46 -6.83 -10.67
CA LYS A 437 -28.42 -7.95 -10.75
C LYS A 437 -28.34 -8.74 -12.06
N LYS A 438 -27.78 -8.20 -13.14
CA LYS A 438 -27.71 -8.86 -14.46
C LYS A 438 -26.68 -8.24 -15.41
N ASP A 439 -25.61 -8.98 -15.66
CA ASP A 439 -24.92 -8.93 -16.93
C ASP A 439 -24.62 -10.38 -17.36
N ASN A 440 -24.91 -10.74 -18.60
CA ASN A 440 -24.83 -12.13 -19.07
C ASN A 440 -23.42 -12.73 -19.02
N ASN A 441 -22.40 -11.89 -18.86
CA ASN A 441 -20.99 -12.30 -18.90
C ASN A 441 -20.24 -12.16 -17.57
N ASN A 442 -20.83 -11.58 -16.52
CA ASN A 442 -20.17 -11.41 -15.23
C ASN A 442 -21.18 -11.60 -14.07
N LYS A 443 -20.84 -12.45 -13.11
CA LYS A 443 -21.68 -12.67 -11.93
C LYS A 443 -21.11 -11.83 -10.79
N PRO A 444 -21.83 -10.80 -10.30
CA PRO A 444 -21.38 -10.01 -9.16
C PRO A 444 -21.32 -10.83 -7.88
N ILE A 445 -20.57 -10.36 -6.89
CA ILE A 445 -20.42 -11.01 -5.58
C ILE A 445 -21.77 -11.37 -4.98
N SER A 446 -22.72 -10.43 -4.96
CA SER A 446 -24.07 -10.65 -4.43
C SER A 446 -24.80 -11.81 -5.10
N SER A 447 -24.65 -11.97 -6.42
CA SER A 447 -25.28 -13.07 -7.16
C SER A 447 -24.61 -14.42 -6.87
N ILE A 448 -23.27 -14.44 -6.76
CA ILE A 448 -22.52 -15.66 -6.45
C ILE A 448 -22.85 -16.11 -5.03
N LEU A 449 -22.87 -15.21 -4.06
CA LEU A 449 -23.26 -15.51 -2.68
C LEU A 449 -24.67 -16.11 -2.63
N LYS A 450 -25.66 -15.51 -3.30
CA LYS A 450 -27.01 -16.09 -3.41
C LYS A 450 -27.00 -17.52 -3.95
N SER A 451 -26.15 -17.79 -4.96
CA SER A 451 -26.05 -19.14 -5.52
C SER A 451 -25.37 -20.16 -4.60
N ILE A 452 -24.55 -19.69 -3.66
CA ILE A 452 -23.90 -20.53 -2.64
C ILE A 452 -24.89 -20.84 -1.50
N PHE A 453 -25.63 -19.82 -1.06
CA PHE A 453 -26.55 -19.90 0.09
C PHE A 453 -27.99 -20.26 -0.28
N ALA A 454 -28.29 -20.54 -1.56
CA ALA A 454 -29.62 -21.02 -1.95
C ALA A 454 -30.03 -22.25 -1.13
N GLU A 455 -31.26 -22.23 -0.58
CA GLU A 455 -31.76 -22.98 0.57
C GLU A 455 -31.46 -24.49 0.63
N ASP A 456 -31.24 -25.16 -0.49
CA ASP A 456 -31.01 -26.61 -0.53
C ASP A 456 -29.54 -27.05 -0.68
N HIS A 457 -28.63 -26.17 -1.07
CA HIS A 457 -27.25 -26.56 -1.44
C HIS A 457 -26.34 -26.75 -0.24
N LEU A 458 -26.27 -25.75 0.67
CA LEU A 458 -25.33 -25.79 1.79
C LEU A 458 -25.83 -26.63 2.97
N CYS A 459 -27.13 -26.60 3.26
CA CYS A 459 -27.67 -27.22 4.48
C CYS A 459 -27.81 -28.75 4.40
N ASN A 460 -28.08 -29.32 3.22
CA ASN A 460 -28.45 -30.73 3.08
C ASN A 460 -27.34 -31.63 2.49
N LYS A 461 -26.30 -31.05 1.85
CA LYS A 461 -25.31 -31.83 1.11
C LYS A 461 -23.95 -31.91 1.81
N PHE A 462 -23.62 -30.96 2.66
CA PHE A 462 -22.31 -30.83 3.27
C PHE A 462 -22.34 -31.01 4.78
N ASN A 463 -21.29 -31.64 5.32
CA ASN A 463 -21.12 -31.74 6.75
C ASN A 463 -20.76 -30.39 7.38
N LYS A 464 -20.80 -30.31 8.72
CA LYS A 464 -20.56 -29.08 9.47
C LYS A 464 -19.17 -28.49 9.22
N ASP A 465 -18.16 -29.33 9.05
CA ASP A 465 -16.75 -28.89 8.83
C ASP A 465 -16.58 -28.29 7.43
N GLU A 466 -17.12 -28.90 6.40
CA GLU A 466 -17.12 -28.39 5.03
C GLU A 466 -17.84 -27.05 4.91
N LYS A 467 -19.01 -26.94 5.56
CA LYS A 467 -19.76 -25.68 5.62
C LYS A 467 -18.94 -24.59 6.30
N GLN A 468 -18.27 -24.89 7.40
CA GLN A 468 -17.42 -23.96 8.12
C GLN A 468 -16.27 -23.47 7.24
N LYS A 469 -15.60 -24.34 6.48
CA LYS A 469 -14.51 -23.96 5.56
C LYS A 469 -14.97 -22.99 4.46
N ILE A 470 -16.16 -23.24 3.88
CA ILE A 470 -16.73 -22.35 2.87
C ILE A 470 -17.00 -20.96 3.47
N LEU A 471 -17.61 -20.89 4.65
CA LEU A 471 -17.90 -19.64 5.33
C LEU A 471 -16.63 -18.87 5.69
N GLU A 472 -15.60 -19.55 6.20
CA GLU A 472 -14.31 -18.94 6.53
C GLU A 472 -13.60 -18.41 5.28
N ALA A 473 -13.65 -19.14 4.16
CA ALA A 473 -13.09 -18.66 2.89
C ALA A 473 -13.81 -17.38 2.40
N ILE A 474 -15.15 -17.36 2.41
CA ILE A 474 -15.96 -16.19 2.03
C ILE A 474 -15.64 -15.00 2.94
N ARG A 475 -15.65 -15.21 4.26
CA ARG A 475 -15.33 -14.18 5.25
C ARG A 475 -13.97 -13.56 5.01
N PHE A 476 -12.97 -14.41 4.77
CA PHE A 476 -11.60 -13.94 4.53
C PHE A 476 -11.46 -13.20 3.20
N ILE A 477 -12.11 -13.67 2.13
CA ILE A 477 -12.11 -13.00 0.82
C ILE A 477 -12.72 -11.59 0.93
N LEU A 478 -13.83 -11.44 1.66
CA LEU A 478 -14.59 -10.19 1.74
C LEU A 478 -14.13 -9.25 2.86
N LEU A 479 -13.22 -9.71 3.71
CA LEU A 479 -12.72 -8.98 4.87
C LEU A 479 -12.32 -7.52 4.59
N PRO A 480 -11.57 -7.20 3.50
CA PRO A 480 -11.22 -5.80 3.21
C PRO A 480 -12.42 -4.92 2.90
N LEU A 481 -13.44 -5.46 2.24
CA LEU A 481 -14.63 -4.68 1.85
C LEU A 481 -15.51 -4.34 3.05
N GLN A 482 -15.56 -5.17 4.08
CA GLN A 482 -16.38 -4.93 5.28
C GLN A 482 -16.07 -3.59 5.92
N TYR A 483 -14.81 -3.17 5.91
CA TYR A 483 -14.36 -1.92 6.52
C TYR A 483 -14.25 -0.74 5.56
N LEU A 484 -14.65 -0.92 4.30
CA LEU A 484 -14.74 0.14 3.29
C LEU A 484 -16.20 0.47 2.94
N VAL A 485 -17.16 -0.28 3.48
CA VAL A 485 -18.60 0.01 3.32
C VAL A 485 -19.14 0.62 4.60
N LYS A 486 -19.75 1.79 4.48
CA LYS A 486 -20.26 2.61 5.57
C LYS A 486 -21.74 2.91 5.35
N HIS A 487 -22.49 3.11 6.42
CA HIS A 487 -23.92 3.46 6.31
C HIS A 487 -24.11 4.81 5.60
N ILE A 488 -25.11 4.89 4.71
CA ILE A 488 -25.39 6.07 3.87
C ILE A 488 -25.60 7.36 4.69
N ALA A 489 -26.07 7.26 5.93
CA ALA A 489 -26.23 8.40 6.81
C ALA A 489 -24.94 9.20 7.06
N PHE A 490 -23.77 8.59 6.82
CA PHE A 490 -22.46 9.22 6.99
C PHE A 490 -21.85 9.75 5.68
N GLN A 491 -22.62 9.78 4.57
CA GLN A 491 -22.11 10.18 3.25
C GLN A 491 -21.48 11.58 3.21
N GLU A 492 -21.89 12.49 4.09
CA GLU A 492 -21.32 13.85 4.17
C GLU A 492 -19.85 13.84 4.61
N GLU A 493 -19.38 12.77 5.22
CA GLU A 493 -17.98 12.66 5.65
C GLU A 493 -17.02 12.53 4.47
N GLN A 494 -17.46 12.02 3.33
CA GLN A 494 -16.65 11.84 2.11
C GLN A 494 -15.29 11.20 2.43
N GLU A 495 -15.36 10.08 3.13
CA GLU A 495 -14.24 9.46 3.82
C GLU A 495 -13.38 8.57 2.90
N CYS A 496 -12.07 8.60 3.16
CA CYS A 496 -11.14 7.59 2.69
C CYS A 496 -10.26 7.11 3.84
N ARG A 497 -9.72 5.89 3.73
CA ARG A 497 -9.08 5.17 4.84
C ARG A 497 -7.73 4.59 4.47
N ILE A 498 -6.84 4.58 5.44
CA ILE A 498 -5.78 3.58 5.54
C ILE A 498 -6.20 2.56 6.60
N MET A 499 -5.83 1.30 6.37
CA MET A 499 -6.26 0.18 7.22
C MET A 499 -5.08 -0.72 7.55
N TYR A 500 -5.18 -1.40 8.69
CA TYR A 500 -4.33 -2.53 9.04
C TYR A 500 -5.17 -3.59 9.75
N ILE A 501 -5.27 -4.77 9.14
CA ILE A 501 -6.09 -5.88 9.63
C ILE A 501 -5.16 -7.01 10.04
N THR A 502 -5.26 -7.45 11.27
CA THR A 502 -4.41 -8.48 11.85
C THR A 502 -5.13 -9.23 12.96
N GLN A 503 -4.43 -9.93 13.82
CA GLN A 503 -4.95 -10.51 15.06
C GLN A 503 -4.52 -9.68 16.29
N PHE A 504 -5.26 -9.81 17.39
CA PHE A 504 -4.96 -9.08 18.64
C PHE A 504 -3.59 -9.40 19.24
N ARG A 505 -2.98 -10.52 18.86
CA ARG A 505 -1.65 -10.95 19.34
C ARG A 505 -0.50 -10.47 18.47
N ASP A 506 -0.78 -9.76 17.37
CA ASP A 506 0.25 -9.16 16.53
C ASP A 506 1.14 -8.24 17.37
N GLU A 507 2.43 -8.42 17.27
CA GLU A 507 3.43 -7.65 18.02
C GLU A 507 3.42 -6.15 17.72
N LYS A 508 2.82 -5.73 16.59
CA LYS A 508 2.64 -4.32 16.21
C LYS A 508 1.46 -3.66 16.92
N VAL A 509 0.61 -4.45 17.58
CA VAL A 509 -0.55 -3.94 18.30
C VAL A 509 -0.12 -3.42 19.67
N HIS A 510 -0.32 -2.13 19.86
CA HIS A 510 -0.11 -1.46 21.13
C HIS A 510 -1.42 -1.35 21.90
N SER A 511 -1.37 -1.56 23.22
CA SER A 511 -2.51 -1.35 24.10
C SER A 511 -2.13 -0.43 25.27
N ASN A 512 -2.93 0.62 25.47
CA ASN A 512 -2.86 1.47 26.65
C ASN A 512 -4.11 1.22 27.52
N ARG A 513 -3.93 0.52 28.66
CA ARG A 513 -5.04 0.15 29.54
C ARG A 513 -5.63 1.34 30.31
N GLU A 514 -4.80 2.34 30.62
CA GLU A 514 -5.24 3.54 31.35
C GLU A 514 -6.16 4.39 30.47
N GLU A 515 -5.80 4.55 29.20
CA GLU A 515 -6.61 5.29 28.23
C GLU A 515 -7.66 4.42 27.51
N GLN A 516 -7.69 3.10 27.80
CA GLN A 516 -8.56 2.13 27.11
C GLN A 516 -8.44 2.18 25.58
N LYS A 517 -7.22 2.37 25.06
CA LYS A 517 -6.94 2.51 23.65
C LYS A 517 -6.08 1.36 23.13
N MET A 518 -6.40 0.89 21.93
CA MET A 518 -5.57 -0.01 21.14
C MET A 518 -5.27 0.66 19.81
N TYR A 519 -4.03 0.53 19.34
CA TYR A 519 -3.59 1.17 18.11
C TYR A 519 -2.37 0.44 17.51
N VAL A 520 -2.10 0.72 16.24
CA VAL A 520 -0.83 0.43 15.58
C VAL A 520 -0.17 1.75 15.15
N GLU A 521 1.15 1.78 15.12
CA GLU A 521 1.91 2.97 14.77
C GLU A 521 2.38 2.90 13.31
N TYR A 522 2.22 4.00 12.60
CA TYR A 522 2.62 4.17 11.20
C TYR A 522 4.12 4.39 11.08
N GLU A 523 4.72 3.96 9.96
CA GLU A 523 6.18 3.90 9.78
C GLU A 523 6.88 5.26 9.89
N GLU A 524 6.24 6.31 9.39
CA GLU A 524 6.84 7.64 9.39
C GLU A 524 6.14 8.59 10.35
N PRO A 525 6.90 9.42 11.10
CA PRO A 525 6.33 10.54 11.82
C PRO A 525 5.78 11.57 10.83
N VAL A 526 4.79 12.35 11.27
CA VAL A 526 4.26 13.45 10.47
C VAL A 526 5.30 14.58 10.43
N LEU A 527 5.85 14.83 9.25
CA LEU A 527 6.79 15.93 9.01
C LEU A 527 6.09 17.11 8.34
N PRO A 528 6.60 18.35 8.47
CA PRO A 528 6.04 19.53 7.80
C PRO A 528 5.90 19.37 6.27
N LYS A 529 6.80 18.61 5.63
CA LYS A 529 6.73 18.31 4.19
C LYS A 529 5.48 17.50 3.79
N HIS A 530 4.93 16.69 4.71
CA HIS A 530 3.73 15.89 4.47
C HIS A 530 2.44 16.72 4.55
N ILE A 531 2.50 17.95 5.05
CA ILE A 531 1.34 18.83 5.25
C ILE A 531 1.25 19.88 4.16
N ASP A 532 0.16 19.84 3.40
CA ASP A 532 -0.19 20.88 2.43
C ASP A 532 -0.66 22.15 3.13
N LYS A 533 -1.60 22.00 4.07
CA LYS A 533 -2.18 23.11 4.85
C LYS A 533 -2.85 22.61 6.13
N ILE A 534 -3.07 23.53 7.05
CA ILE A 534 -3.83 23.30 8.29
C ILE A 534 -5.02 24.26 8.30
N TRP A 535 -6.22 23.72 8.53
CA TRP A 535 -7.40 24.51 8.84
C TRP A 535 -7.69 24.43 10.34
N LEU A 536 -7.90 25.57 10.95
CA LEU A 536 -8.32 25.70 12.34
C LEU A 536 -9.79 26.07 12.39
N SER A 537 -10.56 25.40 13.23
CA SER A 537 -11.89 25.88 13.56
C SER A 537 -11.78 27.18 14.37
N PRO A 538 -12.84 28.01 14.46
CA PRO A 538 -12.77 29.27 15.18
C PRO A 538 -12.32 29.15 16.64
N GLY A 539 -12.73 28.08 17.34
CA GLY A 539 -12.31 27.82 18.73
C GLY A 539 -10.82 27.44 18.89
N ALA A 540 -10.18 27.00 17.79
CA ALA A 540 -8.73 26.70 17.76
C ALA A 540 -7.89 27.87 17.21
N ALA A 541 -8.49 29.05 16.95
CA ALA A 541 -7.79 30.20 16.36
C ALA A 541 -6.59 30.67 17.18
N LYS A 542 -6.65 30.52 18.52
CA LYS A 542 -5.54 30.83 19.44
C LYS A 542 -4.27 30.04 19.15
N ASP A 543 -4.38 28.88 18.53
CA ASP A 543 -3.26 27.98 18.25
C ASP A 543 -2.60 28.29 16.89
N GLN A 544 -3.08 29.30 16.15
CA GLN A 544 -2.64 29.61 14.78
C GLN A 544 -1.13 29.88 14.68
N ASP A 545 -0.59 30.68 15.59
CA ASP A 545 0.81 31.06 15.52
C ASP A 545 1.76 29.91 15.86
N PHE A 546 1.33 29.00 16.75
CA PHE A 546 2.09 27.78 17.03
C PHE A 546 2.20 26.89 15.78
N PHE A 547 1.09 26.65 15.08
CA PHE A 547 1.12 25.86 13.85
C PHE A 547 1.87 26.56 12.71
N ARG A 548 1.87 27.89 12.65
CA ARG A 548 2.69 28.64 11.70
C ARG A 548 4.17 28.41 11.94
N ILE A 549 4.63 28.51 13.19
CA ILE A 549 6.03 28.25 13.53
C ILE A 549 6.47 26.83 13.15
N LEU A 550 5.60 25.81 13.38
CA LEU A 550 5.90 24.43 13.02
C LEU A 550 6.04 24.18 11.52
N LEU A 551 5.29 24.93 10.68
CA LEU A 551 5.30 24.78 9.22
C LEU A 551 6.26 25.75 8.51
N ASP A 552 6.66 26.85 9.15
CA ASP A 552 7.51 27.89 8.54
C ASP A 552 9.01 27.52 8.51
N GLN A 553 9.43 26.43 9.12
CA GLN A 553 10.82 25.96 9.06
C GLN A 553 11.30 25.72 7.62
N ASP A 554 10.40 25.60 6.65
CA ASP A 554 10.69 25.39 5.23
C ASP A 554 10.48 26.65 4.33
N GLY A 555 10.34 27.84 4.90
CA GLY A 555 10.25 29.11 4.12
C GLY A 555 8.95 29.29 3.30
N GLY A 556 7.88 28.61 3.65
CA GLY A 556 6.62 28.63 2.91
C GLY A 556 5.61 29.67 3.44
N LYS A 557 4.95 30.39 2.52
CA LYS A 557 3.79 31.26 2.80
C LYS A 557 2.76 30.50 3.65
N SER A 558 2.27 31.16 4.71
CA SER A 558 1.32 30.65 5.71
C SER A 558 0.34 29.59 5.19
N LYS A 559 0.66 28.34 5.47
CA LYS A 559 -0.20 27.18 5.18
C LYS A 559 -1.34 27.05 6.22
N VAL A 560 -1.38 27.89 7.26
CA VAL A 560 -2.37 27.83 8.35
C VAL A 560 -3.49 28.83 8.13
N ARG A 561 -4.72 28.35 8.12
CA ARG A 561 -5.92 29.15 7.85
C ARG A 561 -6.99 28.90 8.91
N ILE A 562 -7.75 29.95 9.27
CA ILE A 562 -8.92 29.82 10.12
C ILE A 562 -10.15 29.57 9.24
N SER A 563 -10.96 28.61 9.64
CA SER A 563 -12.24 28.32 8.99
C SER A 563 -13.22 29.49 9.16
N GLN A 564 -13.88 29.86 8.07
CA GLN A 564 -14.96 30.86 8.07
C GLN A 564 -16.34 30.19 8.11
N ASN A 565 -16.41 28.89 8.39
CA ASN A 565 -17.69 28.21 8.54
C ASN A 565 -18.53 28.82 9.68
N PRO A 566 -19.85 28.95 9.52
CA PRO A 566 -20.72 29.57 10.51
C PRO A 566 -20.92 28.63 11.71
N PHE A 567 -20.01 28.71 12.67
CA PHE A 567 -20.19 28.04 13.97
C PHE A 567 -21.06 28.95 14.86
N ARG A 568 -22.13 28.39 15.37
CA ARG A 568 -22.88 29.05 16.47
C ARG A 568 -22.26 28.60 17.78
N ASN A 569 -21.49 29.46 18.42
CA ASN A 569 -21.16 29.25 19.83
C ASN A 569 -22.46 29.37 20.62
N LYS A 570 -22.84 28.38 21.41
CA LYS A 570 -23.75 28.61 22.52
C LYS A 570 -22.98 29.50 23.49
N GLU A 571 -23.50 30.73 23.67
CA GLU A 571 -23.13 31.61 24.76
C GLU A 571 -23.27 30.93 26.11
#